data_d1f1a0504d36444f9f81b2b0408d63b3
#
_entry.id   d1f1a0504d36444f9f81b2b0408d63b3
#
_cell.length_a   1.000
_cell.length_b   1.000
_cell.length_c   1.000
_cell.angle_alpha   90.00
_cell.angle_beta   90.00
_cell.angle_gamma   90.00
#
_symmetry.space_group_name_H-M   'P 1'
#
loop_
_entity.id
_entity.type
_entity.pdbx_description
1 polymer ?
#
loop_
_entity_poly.entity_id
_entity_poly.type
_entity_poly.pdbx_seq_one_letter_code
_entity_poly.pdbx_strand_id
1 'polypeptide(L)'
;MKHRKTLLAVLAAALFAAALAWAVLSVPEVPALNDPARTLRYEGNTLSLEKDGRTVWQLTAESIEADADGKAAEARNIEGVFHEKGGRELKLTAPRAHYDLTSKDLTVDGGVRIETSDGIHLTSREVIWSSEKETLAAVGDVLLTQDKEKLRVSAERIESSDGFVKFTASGKEGKKARIEKGSGAN
;
A
#
# COMPACT_ATOMS: atom_id res chain seq x y z
N MET A 1 -14.38 1.38 -64.57
CA MET A 1 -14.99 0.98 -63.28
C MET A 1 -14.00 0.29 -62.30
N LYS A 2 -12.91 -0.30 -62.76
CA LYS A 2 -11.91 -0.97 -61.90
C LYS A 2 -11.13 -0.01 -60.97
N HIS A 3 -10.76 1.19 -61.43
CA HIS A 3 -9.96 2.16 -60.66
C HIS A 3 -10.71 2.80 -59.45
N ARG A 4 -12.06 2.87 -59.51
CA ARG A 4 -12.86 3.40 -58.38
C ARG A 4 -12.90 2.43 -57.17
N LYS A 5 -12.90 1.11 -57.44
CA LYS A 5 -12.91 0.09 -56.38
C LYS A 5 -11.55 -0.01 -55.70
N THR A 6 -10.45 0.12 -56.42
CA THR A 6 -9.10 0.14 -55.87
C THR A 6 -8.86 1.42 -55.05
N LEU A 7 -9.36 2.57 -55.51
CA LEU A 7 -9.23 3.82 -54.76
C LEU A 7 -10.00 3.77 -53.41
N LEU A 8 -11.21 3.21 -53.41
CA LEU A 8 -12.01 3.02 -52.20
C LEU A 8 -11.36 2.04 -51.22
N ALA A 9 -10.72 0.97 -51.70
CA ALA A 9 -10.03 0.02 -50.87
C ALA A 9 -8.77 0.63 -50.20
N VAL A 10 -8.02 1.45 -50.96
CA VAL A 10 -6.85 2.16 -50.42
C VAL A 10 -7.27 3.21 -49.39
N LEU A 11 -8.36 3.92 -49.60
CA LEU A 11 -8.87 4.93 -48.66
C LEU A 11 -9.41 4.26 -47.38
N ALA A 12 -10.05 3.12 -47.46
CA ALA A 12 -10.52 2.34 -46.33
C ALA A 12 -9.36 1.78 -45.52
N ALA A 13 -8.29 1.29 -46.16
CA ALA A 13 -7.10 0.83 -45.51
C ALA A 13 -6.31 1.96 -44.79
N ALA A 14 -6.25 3.15 -45.41
CA ALA A 14 -5.64 4.34 -44.80
C ALA A 14 -6.43 4.84 -43.56
N LEU A 15 -7.77 4.85 -43.63
CA LEU A 15 -8.63 5.20 -42.49
C LEU A 15 -8.52 4.18 -41.36
N PHE A 16 -8.42 2.88 -41.69
CA PHE A 16 -8.22 1.83 -40.67
C PHE A 16 -6.84 1.94 -39.99
N ALA A 17 -5.78 2.21 -40.76
CA ALA A 17 -4.45 2.45 -40.25
C ALA A 17 -4.39 3.72 -39.38
N ALA A 18 -5.09 4.80 -39.77
CA ALA A 18 -5.20 6.02 -38.96
C ALA A 18 -5.99 5.79 -37.68
N ALA A 19 -7.06 5.00 -37.72
CA ALA A 19 -7.83 4.64 -36.52
C ALA A 19 -7.03 3.76 -35.55
N LEU A 20 -6.24 2.80 -36.08
CA LEU A 20 -5.32 1.99 -35.26
C LEU A 20 -4.20 2.84 -34.64
N ALA A 21 -3.60 3.73 -35.42
CA ALA A 21 -2.58 4.66 -34.91
C ALA A 21 -3.16 5.58 -33.83
N TRP A 22 -4.40 6.07 -34.04
CA TRP A 22 -5.08 6.90 -33.04
C TRP A 22 -5.44 6.10 -31.78
N ALA A 23 -5.88 4.85 -31.90
CA ALA A 23 -6.16 3.97 -30.76
C ALA A 23 -4.89 3.64 -29.94
N VAL A 24 -3.73 3.44 -30.60
CA VAL A 24 -2.44 3.21 -29.95
C VAL A 24 -1.89 4.49 -29.31
N LEU A 25 -2.09 5.66 -29.93
CA LEU A 25 -1.66 6.96 -29.41
C LEU A 25 -2.63 7.54 -28.37
N SER A 26 -3.88 7.04 -28.32
CA SER A 26 -4.90 7.45 -27.35
C SER A 26 -5.01 6.52 -26.15
N VAL A 27 -4.08 5.56 -25.98
CA VAL A 27 -3.87 4.94 -24.67
C VAL A 27 -3.51 6.10 -23.74
N PRO A 28 -4.37 6.44 -22.74
CA PRO A 28 -4.00 7.47 -21.79
C PRO A 28 -2.67 7.02 -21.21
N GLU A 29 -1.63 7.84 -21.40
CA GLU A 29 -0.42 7.72 -20.60
C GLU A 29 -0.92 7.75 -19.16
N VAL A 30 -0.85 6.61 -18.49
CA VAL A 30 -0.95 6.58 -17.04
C VAL A 30 0.08 7.63 -16.61
N PRO A 31 -0.31 8.72 -15.93
CA PRO A 31 0.63 9.74 -15.56
C PRO A 31 1.79 9.02 -14.89
N ALA A 32 2.94 8.98 -15.55
CA ALA A 32 4.17 8.54 -14.93
C ALA A 32 4.31 9.47 -13.73
N LEU A 33 4.02 8.96 -12.54
CA LEU A 33 4.23 9.63 -11.28
C LEU A 33 5.74 9.81 -11.16
N ASN A 34 6.25 10.83 -11.85
CA ASN A 34 7.66 11.18 -11.97
C ASN A 34 8.13 11.84 -10.67
N ASP A 35 8.14 11.05 -9.60
CA ASP A 35 9.13 11.20 -8.55
C ASP A 35 10.20 10.15 -8.85
N PRO A 36 11.37 10.52 -9.40
CA PRO A 36 12.41 9.57 -9.79
C PRO A 36 12.94 8.75 -8.60
N ALA A 37 12.61 9.15 -7.37
CA ALA A 37 13.00 8.45 -6.15
C ALA A 37 12.00 7.34 -5.73
N ARG A 38 10.77 7.33 -6.28
CA ARG A 38 9.70 6.39 -5.87
C ARG A 38 9.02 5.78 -7.08
N THR A 39 9.07 4.47 -7.19
CA THR A 39 8.43 3.71 -8.27
C THR A 39 7.45 2.71 -7.69
N LEU A 40 6.19 2.77 -8.13
CA LEU A 40 5.21 1.73 -7.90
C LEU A 40 5.35 0.69 -9.00
N ARG A 41 5.56 -0.57 -8.62
CA ARG A 41 5.60 -1.71 -9.53
C ARG A 41 4.40 -2.60 -9.29
N TYR A 42 3.73 -2.98 -10.36
CA TYR A 42 2.64 -3.93 -10.38
C TYR A 42 3.04 -5.15 -11.20
N GLU A 43 3.05 -6.32 -10.59
CA GLU A 43 3.33 -7.60 -11.25
C GLU A 43 2.30 -8.65 -10.78
N GLY A 44 1.38 -9.03 -11.67
CA GLY A 44 0.34 -9.99 -11.33
C GLY A 44 -0.54 -9.49 -10.17
N ASN A 45 -0.53 -10.19 -9.04
CA ASN A 45 -1.29 -9.82 -7.83
C ASN A 45 -0.41 -9.14 -6.76
N THR A 46 0.72 -8.55 -7.17
CA THR A 46 1.67 -7.93 -6.25
C THR A 46 1.86 -6.46 -6.59
N LEU A 47 1.72 -5.62 -5.56
CA LEU A 47 2.06 -4.19 -5.58
C LEU A 47 3.32 -3.98 -4.74
N SER A 48 4.28 -3.22 -5.23
CA SER A 48 5.46 -2.84 -4.45
C SER A 48 5.80 -1.36 -4.63
N LEU A 49 6.22 -0.72 -3.55
CA LEU A 49 6.77 0.63 -3.56
C LEU A 49 8.28 0.54 -3.40
N GLU A 50 9.00 1.05 -4.40
CA GLU A 50 10.44 1.20 -4.36
C GLU A 50 10.82 2.68 -4.14
N LYS A 51 11.82 2.92 -3.31
CA LYS A 51 12.42 4.23 -3.07
C LYS A 51 13.94 4.09 -3.06
N ASP A 52 14.63 4.92 -3.83
CA ASP A 52 16.10 4.91 -3.94
C ASP A 52 16.67 3.49 -4.25
N GLY A 53 16.00 2.74 -5.14
CA GLY A 53 16.39 1.39 -5.55
C GLY A 53 16.18 0.32 -4.47
N ARG A 54 15.42 0.58 -3.42
CA ARG A 54 15.06 -0.38 -2.37
C ARG A 54 13.55 -0.50 -2.25
N THR A 55 13.06 -1.72 -2.11
CA THR A 55 11.67 -1.98 -1.79
C THR A 55 11.36 -1.47 -0.38
N VAL A 56 10.40 -0.54 -0.26
CA VAL A 56 9.91 -0.03 1.03
C VAL A 56 8.85 -0.97 1.58
N TRP A 57 7.91 -1.37 0.72
CA TRP A 57 6.91 -2.37 1.04
C TRP A 57 6.47 -3.15 -0.20
N GLN A 58 5.95 -4.32 0.04
CA GLN A 58 5.35 -5.21 -0.96
C GLN A 58 4.04 -5.76 -0.42
N LEU A 59 2.98 -5.73 -1.23
CA LEU A 59 1.69 -6.32 -0.94
C LEU A 59 1.36 -7.36 -2.00
N THR A 60 0.99 -8.56 -1.56
CA THR A 60 0.38 -9.60 -2.40
C THR A 60 -1.09 -9.70 -2.02
N ALA A 61 -1.97 -9.81 -3.00
CA ALA A 61 -3.41 -9.85 -2.80
C ALA A 61 -4.06 -10.98 -3.61
N GLU A 62 -5.23 -11.43 -3.19
CA GLU A 62 -6.05 -12.35 -3.98
C GLU A 62 -6.59 -11.66 -5.24
N SER A 63 -7.00 -10.39 -5.11
CA SER A 63 -7.41 -9.54 -6.24
C SER A 63 -6.98 -8.11 -6.02
N ILE A 64 -6.68 -7.43 -7.14
CA ILE A 64 -6.39 -5.99 -7.17
C ILE A 64 -7.22 -5.39 -8.31
N GLU A 65 -7.99 -4.37 -8.00
CA GLU A 65 -8.84 -3.64 -8.93
C GLU A 65 -8.47 -2.16 -8.88
N ALA A 66 -8.22 -1.57 -10.05
CA ALA A 66 -7.99 -0.12 -10.15
C ALA A 66 -9.33 0.59 -10.34
N ASP A 67 -9.46 1.78 -9.78
CA ASP A 67 -10.60 2.65 -10.02
C ASP A 67 -10.69 3.05 -11.50
N ALA A 68 -11.90 3.33 -11.96
CA ALA A 68 -12.17 3.69 -13.35
C ALA A 68 -11.44 4.97 -13.80
N ASP A 69 -11.13 5.87 -12.88
CA ASP A 69 -10.37 7.10 -13.13
C ASP A 69 -8.85 6.94 -12.91
N GLY A 70 -8.40 5.74 -12.52
CA GLY A 70 -7.00 5.40 -12.33
C GLY A 70 -6.31 6.13 -11.17
N LYS A 71 -7.08 6.62 -10.18
CA LYS A 71 -6.52 7.36 -9.05
C LYS A 71 -6.32 6.54 -7.80
N ALA A 72 -6.95 5.38 -7.72
CA ALA A 72 -6.82 4.47 -6.61
C ALA A 72 -6.80 3.01 -7.05
N ALA A 73 -6.34 2.13 -6.18
CA ALA A 73 -6.42 0.70 -6.33
C ALA A 73 -6.92 0.05 -5.03
N GLU A 74 -7.87 -0.86 -5.18
CA GLU A 74 -8.40 -1.68 -4.11
C GLU A 74 -7.81 -3.08 -4.18
N ALA A 75 -7.40 -3.63 -3.03
CA ALA A 75 -6.91 -5.00 -2.95
C ALA A 75 -7.66 -5.78 -1.87
N ARG A 76 -7.81 -7.10 -2.07
CA ARG A 76 -8.52 -8.00 -1.16
C ARG A 76 -7.63 -9.14 -0.70
N ASN A 77 -7.83 -9.56 0.56
CA ASN A 77 -7.09 -10.65 1.21
C ASN A 77 -5.59 -10.50 1.01
N ILE A 78 -5.05 -9.48 1.68
CA ILE A 78 -3.68 -9.05 1.47
C ILE A 78 -2.71 -9.66 2.49
N GLU A 79 -1.52 -9.94 1.99
CA GLU A 79 -0.31 -10.18 2.77
C GLU A 79 0.74 -9.14 2.38
N GLY A 80 1.28 -8.42 3.36
CA GLY A 80 2.24 -7.34 3.14
C GLY A 80 3.53 -7.55 3.89
N VAL A 81 4.62 -7.05 3.31
CA VAL A 81 5.92 -6.96 3.97
C VAL A 81 6.44 -5.54 3.83
N PHE A 82 6.76 -4.91 4.95
CA PHE A 82 7.48 -3.64 5.01
C PHE A 82 8.92 -3.91 5.40
N HIS A 83 9.85 -3.30 4.67
CA HIS A 83 11.28 -3.44 4.89
C HIS A 83 11.82 -2.20 5.59
N GLU A 84 12.21 -2.38 6.84
CA GLU A 84 12.78 -1.32 7.66
C GLU A 84 14.30 -1.20 7.46
N LYS A 85 14.84 -0.05 7.85
CA LYS A 85 16.27 0.15 7.85
C LYS A 85 16.93 -0.84 8.84
N GLY A 86 18.01 -1.50 8.40
CA GLY A 86 18.70 -2.50 9.23
C GLY A 86 18.24 -3.95 9.03
N GLY A 87 17.38 -4.21 8.02
CA GLY A 87 16.95 -5.57 7.66
C GLY A 87 15.81 -6.12 8.54
N ARG A 88 15.19 -5.29 9.37
CA ARG A 88 13.98 -5.64 10.10
C ARG A 88 12.79 -5.70 9.15
N GLU A 89 11.96 -6.69 9.32
CA GLU A 89 10.74 -6.88 8.54
C GLU A 89 9.50 -6.78 9.41
N LEU A 90 8.45 -6.23 8.81
CA LEU A 90 7.11 -6.08 9.36
C LEU A 90 6.18 -6.81 8.41
N LYS A 91 5.60 -7.92 8.85
CA LYS A 91 4.60 -8.69 8.10
C LYS A 91 3.22 -8.24 8.50
N LEU A 92 2.35 -8.05 7.51
CA LEU A 92 0.99 -7.56 7.69
C LEU A 92 0.01 -8.48 6.98
N THR A 93 -1.13 -8.75 7.60
CA THR A 93 -2.26 -9.42 6.97
C THR A 93 -3.54 -8.66 7.22
N ALA A 94 -4.40 -8.54 6.21
CA ALA A 94 -5.71 -7.91 6.33
C ALA A 94 -6.66 -8.29 5.19
N PRO A 95 -7.98 -8.13 5.39
CA PRO A 95 -8.98 -8.39 4.36
C PRO A 95 -8.96 -7.41 3.19
N ARG A 96 -8.60 -6.13 3.42
CA ARG A 96 -8.68 -5.08 2.40
C ARG A 96 -7.53 -4.10 2.48
N ALA A 97 -7.16 -3.55 1.32
CA ALA A 97 -6.28 -2.39 1.22
C ALA A 97 -6.78 -1.43 0.14
N HIS A 98 -6.58 -0.16 0.39
CA HIS A 98 -6.81 0.95 -0.53
C HIS A 98 -5.51 1.72 -0.71
N TYR A 99 -5.05 1.86 -1.95
CA TYR A 99 -3.88 2.62 -2.31
C TYR A 99 -4.27 3.84 -3.14
N ASP A 100 -3.98 5.04 -2.64
CA ASP A 100 -4.16 6.28 -3.36
C ASP A 100 -2.93 6.55 -4.24
N LEU A 101 -3.13 6.55 -5.57
CA LEU A 101 -2.06 6.77 -6.54
C LEU A 101 -1.56 8.22 -6.56
N THR A 102 -2.34 9.17 -6.04
CA THR A 102 -1.98 10.59 -5.99
C THR A 102 -1.10 10.89 -4.79
N SER A 103 -1.57 10.59 -3.57
CA SER A 103 -0.83 10.81 -2.32
C SER A 103 0.21 9.72 -2.07
N LYS A 104 0.05 8.54 -2.70
CA LYS A 104 0.84 7.32 -2.46
C LYS A 104 0.68 6.78 -1.04
N ASP A 105 -0.43 7.12 -0.42
CA ASP A 105 -0.81 6.60 0.88
C ASP A 105 -1.47 5.23 0.72
N LEU A 106 -1.24 4.36 1.69
CA LEU A 106 -1.83 3.03 1.75
C LEU A 106 -2.66 2.91 3.03
N THR A 107 -3.93 2.59 2.88
CA THR A 107 -4.82 2.25 3.99
C THR A 107 -5.16 0.77 3.93
N VAL A 108 -5.02 0.09 5.05
CA VAL A 108 -5.31 -1.34 5.19
C VAL A 108 -6.34 -1.50 6.29
N ASP A 109 -7.44 -2.21 6.03
CA ASP A 109 -8.56 -2.30 6.96
C ASP A 109 -9.23 -3.68 7.04
N GLY A 110 -10.24 -3.76 7.93
CA GLY A 110 -11.05 -4.96 8.14
C GLY A 110 -10.52 -5.89 9.23
N GLY A 111 -9.61 -5.41 10.07
CA GLY A 111 -8.92 -6.18 11.10
C GLY A 111 -7.52 -6.57 10.65
N VAL A 112 -6.58 -5.72 11.02
CA VAL A 112 -5.17 -5.83 10.63
C VAL A 112 -4.38 -6.56 11.70
N ARG A 113 -3.47 -7.45 11.27
CA ARG A 113 -2.43 -8.04 12.10
C ARG A 113 -1.07 -7.69 11.56
N ILE A 114 -0.18 -7.32 12.47
CA ILE A 114 1.22 -7.06 12.16
C ILE A 114 2.09 -7.90 13.09
N GLU A 115 3.10 -8.52 12.51
CA GLU A 115 4.15 -9.22 13.23
C GLU A 115 5.50 -8.74 12.73
N THR A 116 6.43 -8.52 13.66
CA THR A 116 7.77 -8.08 13.30
C THR A 116 8.81 -9.14 13.62
N SER A 117 9.91 -9.12 12.87
CA SER A 117 11.01 -10.08 13.05
C SER A 117 11.69 -10.01 14.44
N ASP A 118 11.46 -8.95 15.20
CA ASP A 118 11.97 -8.76 16.57
C ASP A 118 10.94 -9.02 17.68
N GLY A 119 9.74 -9.53 17.33
CA GLY A 119 8.75 -10.03 18.28
C GLY A 119 7.75 -8.98 18.77
N ILE A 120 7.43 -7.97 17.95
CA ILE A 120 6.27 -7.13 18.16
C ILE A 120 5.07 -7.76 17.44
N HIS A 121 3.94 -7.86 18.13
CA HIS A 121 2.65 -8.22 17.57
C HIS A 121 1.68 -7.06 17.77
N LEU A 122 1.01 -6.65 16.69
CA LEU A 122 0.03 -5.58 16.73
C LEU A 122 -1.25 -6.02 16.03
N THR A 123 -2.38 -5.69 16.65
CA THR A 123 -3.71 -5.80 16.02
C THR A 123 -4.41 -4.45 16.07
N SER A 124 -5.17 -4.12 15.02
CA SER A 124 -5.98 -2.90 14.92
C SER A 124 -7.13 -3.08 13.94
N ARG A 125 -8.05 -2.14 13.90
CA ARG A 125 -9.08 -2.11 12.85
C ARG A 125 -8.50 -1.69 11.51
N GLU A 126 -7.56 -0.75 11.53
CA GLU A 126 -6.98 -0.11 10.36
C GLU A 126 -5.51 0.20 10.58
N VAL A 127 -4.72 0.18 9.51
CA VAL A 127 -3.34 0.69 9.47
C VAL A 127 -3.20 1.61 8.26
N ILE A 128 -2.62 2.78 8.47
CA ILE A 128 -2.38 3.80 7.45
C ILE A 128 -0.87 3.99 7.30
N TRP A 129 -0.35 3.81 6.10
CA TRP A 129 0.97 4.27 5.71
C TRP A 129 0.84 5.64 5.06
N SER A 130 1.50 6.65 5.61
CA SER A 130 1.63 7.97 4.98
C SER A 130 2.95 8.06 4.22
N SER A 131 2.85 8.21 2.92
CA SER A 131 4.01 8.29 2.04
C SER A 131 4.82 9.58 2.24
N GLU A 132 4.13 10.69 2.53
CA GLU A 132 4.76 11.98 2.78
C GLU A 132 5.57 11.97 4.07
N LYS A 133 4.98 11.43 5.16
CA LYS A 133 5.58 11.42 6.50
C LYS A 133 6.49 10.21 6.75
N GLU A 134 6.40 9.19 5.89
CA GLU A 134 7.06 7.88 6.10
C GLU A 134 6.70 7.27 7.47
N THR A 135 5.40 7.35 7.85
CA THR A 135 4.90 6.86 9.12
C THR A 135 3.82 5.80 8.94
N LEU A 136 3.78 4.84 9.85
CA LEU A 136 2.70 3.89 10.04
C LEU A 136 1.84 4.33 11.21
N ALA A 137 0.53 4.35 11.03
CA ALA A 137 -0.44 4.60 12.08
C ALA A 137 -1.41 3.44 12.19
N ALA A 138 -1.42 2.72 13.30
CA ALA A 138 -2.47 1.77 13.65
C ALA A 138 -3.61 2.50 14.35
N VAL A 139 -4.85 2.24 13.93
CA VAL A 139 -6.04 2.97 14.40
C VAL A 139 -7.16 1.99 14.75
N GLY A 140 -7.84 2.29 15.82
CA GLY A 140 -9.04 1.57 16.29
C GLY A 140 -8.72 0.28 17.04
N ASP A 141 -9.03 0.28 18.33
CA ASP A 141 -8.86 -0.86 19.22
C ASP A 141 -7.45 -1.50 19.14
N VAL A 142 -6.44 -0.63 19.10
CA VAL A 142 -5.06 -1.07 18.91
C VAL A 142 -4.54 -1.81 20.13
N LEU A 143 -4.03 -2.99 19.90
CA LEU A 143 -3.31 -3.78 20.88
C LEU A 143 -1.91 -4.10 20.33
N LEU A 144 -0.87 -3.61 21.00
CA LEU A 144 0.52 -3.92 20.72
C LEU A 144 1.10 -4.72 21.88
N THR A 145 1.78 -5.82 21.56
CA THR A 145 2.55 -6.61 22.54
C THR A 145 3.97 -6.79 22.05
N GLN A 146 4.92 -6.87 22.99
CA GLN A 146 6.31 -7.19 22.72
C GLN A 146 6.80 -8.19 23.76
N ASP A 147 7.15 -9.38 23.32
CA ASP A 147 7.44 -10.51 24.20
C ASP A 147 8.71 -10.31 25.04
N LYS A 148 9.78 -9.81 24.42
CA LYS A 148 11.08 -9.61 25.09
C LYS A 148 11.00 -8.66 26.29
N GLU A 149 10.20 -7.60 26.15
CA GLU A 149 10.06 -6.59 27.21
C GLU A 149 8.80 -6.80 28.07
N LYS A 150 8.02 -7.85 27.78
CA LYS A 150 6.71 -8.09 28.41
C LYS A 150 5.83 -6.82 28.36
N LEU A 151 5.90 -6.10 27.25
CA LEU A 151 5.17 -4.85 27.04
C LEU A 151 3.81 -5.15 26.44
N ARG A 152 2.77 -4.50 26.96
CA ARG A 152 1.42 -4.49 26.42
C ARG A 152 0.89 -3.06 26.36
N VAL A 153 0.47 -2.62 25.17
CA VAL A 153 -0.10 -1.29 24.94
C VAL A 153 -1.48 -1.45 24.36
N SER A 154 -2.48 -0.80 24.98
CA SER A 154 -3.84 -0.68 24.46
C SER A 154 -4.15 0.79 24.20
N ALA A 155 -4.54 1.12 22.97
CA ALA A 155 -4.70 2.49 22.51
C ALA A 155 -5.80 2.60 21.44
N GLU A 156 -6.25 3.80 21.14
CA GLU A 156 -7.08 4.06 19.95
C GLU A 156 -6.22 4.30 18.71
N ARG A 157 -5.01 4.87 18.90
CA ARG A 157 -4.05 5.13 17.85
C ARG A 157 -2.63 4.92 18.34
N ILE A 158 -1.83 4.24 17.54
CA ILE A 158 -0.38 4.14 17.71
C ILE A 158 0.26 4.59 16.39
N GLU A 159 1.22 5.52 16.46
CA GLU A 159 1.93 6.05 15.30
C GLU A 159 3.44 5.88 15.47
N SER A 160 4.13 5.48 14.40
CA SER A 160 5.55 5.20 14.38
C SER A 160 6.16 5.48 13.01
N SER A 161 7.43 5.91 12.99
CA SER A 161 8.25 6.07 11.78
C SER A 161 9.35 4.99 11.64
N ASP A 162 9.40 4.03 12.55
CA ASP A 162 10.42 2.98 12.60
C ASP A 162 9.81 1.59 12.90
N GLY A 163 8.63 1.32 12.33
CA GLY A 163 7.98 0.02 12.43
C GLY A 163 7.61 -0.39 13.86
N PHE A 164 7.17 0.55 14.68
CA PHE A 164 6.72 0.38 16.06
C PHE A 164 7.81 0.06 17.08
N VAL A 165 9.10 0.29 16.77
CA VAL A 165 10.18 0.27 17.77
C VAL A 165 10.03 1.44 18.75
N LYS A 166 9.80 2.63 18.19
CA LYS A 166 9.41 3.84 18.93
C LYS A 166 8.05 4.28 18.42
N PHE A 167 7.17 4.63 19.32
CA PHE A 167 5.81 5.00 18.93
C PHE A 167 5.20 6.02 19.89
N THR A 168 4.22 6.74 19.38
CA THR A 168 3.31 7.56 20.18
C THR A 168 1.98 6.84 20.26
N ALA A 169 1.43 6.69 21.46
CA ALA A 169 0.13 6.07 21.68
C ALA A 169 -0.87 7.08 22.25
N SER A 170 -2.07 7.14 21.68
CA SER A 170 -3.18 7.96 22.15
C SER A 170 -4.42 7.11 22.40
N GLY A 171 -5.14 7.44 23.46
CA GLY A 171 -6.42 6.80 23.79
C GLY A 171 -7.58 7.44 23.03
N LYS A 172 -8.75 6.82 23.17
CA LYS A 172 -10.02 7.37 22.69
C LYS A 172 -10.33 8.69 23.41
N GLU A 173 -11.09 9.57 22.78
CA GLU A 173 -11.49 10.86 23.37
C GLU A 173 -11.95 10.70 24.82
N GLY A 174 -11.27 11.41 25.75
CA GLY A 174 -11.49 11.30 27.20
C GLY A 174 -10.81 10.11 27.91
N LYS A 175 -10.09 9.23 27.20
CA LYS A 175 -9.32 8.12 27.78
C LYS A 175 -7.85 8.21 27.38
N LYS A 176 -6.95 7.81 28.27
CA LYS A 176 -5.52 7.69 27.97
C LYS A 176 -5.21 6.31 27.40
N ALA A 177 -4.17 6.22 26.57
CA ALA A 177 -3.58 4.92 26.22
C ALA A 177 -3.09 4.21 27.49
N ARG A 178 -3.25 2.88 27.54
CA ARG A 178 -2.81 2.04 28.64
C ARG A 178 -1.54 1.30 28.26
N ILE A 179 -0.51 1.47 29.06
CA ILE A 179 0.78 0.81 28.88
C ILE A 179 1.03 -0.03 30.13
N GLU A 180 1.26 -1.32 29.95
CA GLU A 180 1.59 -2.28 30.99
C GLU A 180 2.96 -2.90 30.65
N LYS A 181 3.86 -2.86 31.60
CA LYS A 181 5.16 -3.55 31.51
C LYS A 181 5.21 -4.59 32.60
N GLY A 182 5.36 -5.88 32.23
CA GLY A 182 5.49 -6.96 33.20
C GLY A 182 6.79 -6.79 33.98
N SER A 183 6.74 -6.80 35.31
CA SER A 183 7.91 -6.92 36.14
C SER A 183 8.53 -8.30 35.91
N GLY A 184 9.80 -8.34 35.49
CA GLY A 184 10.57 -9.57 35.53
C GLY A 184 10.65 -10.03 36.98
N ALA A 185 10.07 -11.16 37.34
CA ALA A 185 10.44 -11.85 38.53
C ALA A 185 11.88 -12.33 38.33
N ASN A 186 12.81 -11.84 39.17
CA ASN A 186 14.14 -12.40 39.33
C ASN A 186 14.04 -13.83 39.82
#